data_ffaab33a5f6e827611c4ffe492c0bdca
#
_entry.id   ffaab33a5f6e827611c4ffe492c0bdca
#
_cell.length_a   1.000
_cell.length_b   1.000
_cell.length_c   1.000
_cell.angle_alpha   90.00
_cell.angle_beta   90.00
_cell.angle_gamma   90.00
#
_symmetry.space_group_name_H-M   'P 1'
#
loop_
_entity.id
_entity.type
_entity.pdbx_description
1 polymer ?
#
loop_
_entity_poly.entity_id
_entity_poly.type
_entity_poly.pdbx_seq_one_letter_code
_entity_poly.pdbx_strand_id
1 'polypeptide(L)'
;MIKVALDAMGGDNAPGEIVKGAVDAVNTSKECFVYLVGKEDVVNNELSKYTYSKEQIEVVNATEVIETGEPPVMAIRHKKDSSLVKALNMVKNKEADAFVSAGSSGAILVGGQVIVGRLPGVERPPIGAIVPTDKGCVLIVDSGANVDARPAFLVQWAKMGSIYMENCLGIKKPRVAIVNVGLEEEKGNPLVKETFPLLKACDDINFIGSIEAREIPRSGADVIVCDAFVGNVILKLYEGLAGTIISKIKGAFYSNLKSKIGAMLVKDSIKSTLKTMDASEYGGAPLIGLNGLVVKTHGSAKAKEVKNSILQCVTFSKSNINEQIVESLSHMPELTEE
;
A
#
# COMPACT_ATOMS: atom_id res chain seq x y z
N MET A 1 13.18 17.83 4.31
CA MET A 1 11.88 17.81 3.62
C MET A 1 11.93 16.63 2.68
N ILE A 2 10.98 15.71 2.80
CA ILE A 2 10.91 14.50 1.98
C ILE A 2 10.29 14.85 0.63
N LYS A 3 10.95 14.43 -0.45
CA LYS A 3 10.55 14.71 -1.82
C LYS A 3 9.76 13.52 -2.38
N VAL A 4 8.51 13.75 -2.76
CA VAL A 4 7.63 12.73 -3.30
C VAL A 4 7.35 12.99 -4.78
N ALA A 5 7.70 12.06 -5.66
CA ALA A 5 7.33 12.08 -7.07
C ALA A 5 5.93 11.46 -7.20
N LEU A 6 4.93 12.27 -7.48
CA LEU A 6 3.53 11.87 -7.61
C LEU A 6 3.14 11.81 -9.09
N ASP A 7 2.75 10.61 -9.55
CA ASP A 7 2.17 10.41 -10.87
C ASP A 7 0.80 11.11 -10.96
N ALA A 8 0.77 12.32 -11.51
CA ALA A 8 -0.42 13.15 -11.57
C ALA A 8 -1.47 12.67 -12.57
N MET A 9 -1.11 11.74 -13.47
CA MET A 9 -1.98 11.25 -14.55
C MET A 9 -2.50 9.84 -14.31
N GLY A 10 -2.06 9.17 -13.23
CA GLY A 10 -2.47 7.80 -12.92
C GLY A 10 -3.77 7.73 -12.11
N GLY A 11 -4.65 6.78 -12.49
CA GLY A 11 -5.90 6.49 -11.80
C GLY A 11 -7.15 7.11 -12.42
N ASP A 12 -8.32 6.61 -11.98
CA ASP A 12 -9.63 6.92 -12.56
C ASP A 12 -10.05 8.38 -12.34
N ASN A 13 -9.51 9.03 -11.30
CA ASN A 13 -9.85 10.38 -10.88
C ASN A 13 -8.71 11.40 -11.16
N ALA A 14 -7.72 11.01 -11.96
CA ALA A 14 -6.63 11.89 -12.36
C ALA A 14 -7.10 12.93 -13.42
N PRO A 15 -6.54 14.14 -13.40
CA PRO A 15 -5.60 14.67 -12.43
C PRO A 15 -6.25 15.28 -11.18
N GLY A 16 -7.58 15.49 -11.19
CA GLY A 16 -8.30 16.32 -10.21
C GLY A 16 -8.06 15.90 -8.76
N GLU A 17 -8.40 14.67 -8.40
CA GLU A 17 -8.19 14.14 -7.05
C GLU A 17 -6.72 13.99 -6.68
N ILE A 18 -5.85 13.70 -7.65
CA ILE A 18 -4.42 13.53 -7.42
C ILE A 18 -3.77 14.87 -7.06
N VAL A 19 -4.01 15.90 -7.87
CA VAL A 19 -3.51 17.26 -7.61
C VAL A 19 -4.08 17.82 -6.30
N LYS A 20 -5.38 17.63 -6.06
CA LYS A 20 -6.00 18.03 -4.80
C LYS A 20 -5.37 17.35 -3.59
N GLY A 21 -5.09 16.06 -3.68
CA GLY A 21 -4.41 15.30 -2.63
C GLY A 21 -3.00 15.82 -2.33
N ALA A 22 -2.24 16.20 -3.35
CA ALA A 22 -0.94 16.85 -3.20
C ALA A 22 -1.05 18.19 -2.47
N VAL A 23 -1.99 19.03 -2.89
CA VAL A 23 -2.28 20.33 -2.24
C VAL A 23 -2.67 20.12 -0.78
N ASP A 24 -3.56 19.18 -0.49
CA ASP A 24 -4.01 18.87 0.87
C ASP A 24 -2.83 18.35 1.74
N ALA A 25 -1.87 17.61 1.16
CA ALA A 25 -0.68 17.13 1.87
C ALA A 25 0.25 18.27 2.28
N VAL A 26 0.63 19.15 1.34
CA VAL A 26 1.56 20.26 1.63
C VAL A 26 0.92 21.32 2.53
N ASN A 27 -0.39 21.49 2.47
CA ASN A 27 -1.12 22.37 3.39
C ASN A 27 -1.22 21.74 4.80
N THR A 28 -1.09 20.43 4.94
CA THR A 28 -1.13 19.71 6.22
C THR A 28 0.26 19.61 6.86
N SER A 29 1.33 19.44 6.07
CA SER A 29 2.68 19.20 6.56
C SER A 29 3.72 20.03 5.83
N LYS A 30 4.66 20.61 6.60
CA LYS A 30 5.84 21.31 6.07
C LYS A 30 7.02 20.36 5.77
N GLU A 31 6.86 19.06 6.05
CA GLU A 31 7.93 18.08 5.92
C GLU A 31 7.96 17.39 4.56
N CYS A 32 6.94 17.59 3.70
CA CYS A 32 6.90 17.05 2.34
C CYS A 32 7.06 18.13 1.27
N PHE A 33 7.71 17.74 0.18
CA PHE A 33 7.77 18.44 -1.10
C PHE A 33 7.23 17.50 -2.17
N VAL A 34 6.40 17.98 -3.09
CA VAL A 34 5.74 17.12 -4.08
C VAL A 34 6.11 17.55 -5.50
N TYR A 35 6.71 16.65 -6.26
CA TYR A 35 6.81 16.74 -7.70
C TYR A 35 5.53 16.17 -8.32
N LEU A 36 4.71 17.01 -8.95
CA LEU A 36 3.56 16.59 -9.74
C LEU A 36 4.03 16.26 -11.16
N VAL A 37 4.17 14.97 -11.45
CA VAL A 37 4.68 14.50 -12.74
C VAL A 37 3.51 14.22 -13.68
N GLY A 38 3.37 14.98 -14.76
CA GLY A 38 2.27 14.84 -15.70
C GLY A 38 2.28 15.87 -16.82
N LYS A 39 1.22 15.94 -17.62
CA LYS A 39 1.06 16.95 -18.66
C LYS A 39 0.98 18.32 -18.03
N GLU A 40 1.98 19.15 -18.29
CA GLU A 40 2.21 20.40 -17.57
C GLU A 40 1.01 21.36 -17.61
N ASP A 41 0.41 21.52 -18.79
CA ASP A 41 -0.77 22.36 -19.01
C ASP A 41 -1.98 21.87 -18.21
N VAL A 42 -2.21 20.57 -18.19
CA VAL A 42 -3.32 19.91 -17.46
C VAL A 42 -3.13 20.05 -15.97
N VAL A 43 -1.91 19.76 -15.46
CA VAL A 43 -1.58 19.82 -14.04
C VAL A 43 -1.65 21.28 -13.53
N ASN A 44 -1.09 22.24 -14.27
CA ASN A 44 -1.12 23.65 -13.90
C ASN A 44 -2.54 24.22 -13.91
N ASN A 45 -3.39 23.83 -14.85
CA ASN A 45 -4.81 24.22 -14.88
C ASN A 45 -5.54 23.69 -13.64
N GLU A 46 -5.25 22.45 -13.20
CA GLU A 46 -5.84 21.89 -11.98
C GLU A 46 -5.34 22.60 -10.72
N LEU A 47 -4.02 22.85 -10.62
CA LEU A 47 -3.39 23.57 -9.51
C LEU A 47 -3.95 24.99 -9.33
N SER A 48 -4.33 25.66 -10.44
CA SER A 48 -4.87 27.04 -10.40
C SER A 48 -6.15 27.17 -9.59
N LYS A 49 -6.85 26.05 -9.31
CA LYS A 49 -8.09 26.02 -8.53
C LYS A 49 -7.86 26.06 -7.01
N TYR A 50 -6.61 25.95 -6.55
CA TYR A 50 -6.28 25.78 -5.14
C TYR A 50 -5.29 26.82 -4.64
N THR A 51 -5.33 27.07 -3.33
CA THR A 51 -4.31 27.85 -2.60
C THR A 51 -3.37 26.90 -1.89
N TYR A 52 -2.07 27.03 -2.14
CA TYR A 52 -1.05 26.17 -1.56
C TYR A 52 0.32 26.89 -1.48
N SER A 53 1.27 26.33 -0.70
CA SER A 53 2.64 26.80 -0.65
C SER A 53 3.39 26.43 -1.94
N LYS A 54 3.67 27.43 -2.78
CA LYS A 54 4.38 27.24 -4.05
C LYS A 54 5.80 26.70 -3.87
N GLU A 55 6.38 26.85 -2.69
CA GLU A 55 7.71 26.34 -2.35
C GLU A 55 7.74 24.82 -2.08
N GLN A 56 6.57 24.16 -2.03
CA GLN A 56 6.43 22.75 -1.71
C GLN A 56 5.87 21.90 -2.86
N ILE A 57 5.53 22.52 -4.00
CA ILE A 57 5.03 21.80 -5.19
C ILE A 57 5.77 22.31 -6.42
N GLU A 58 6.25 21.37 -7.23
CA GLU A 58 6.84 21.61 -8.55
C GLU A 58 6.17 20.70 -9.58
N VAL A 59 5.89 21.23 -10.78
CA VAL A 59 5.34 20.45 -11.89
C VAL A 59 6.47 19.97 -12.77
N VAL A 60 6.52 18.66 -13.01
CA VAL A 60 7.48 18.01 -13.91
C VAL A 60 6.72 17.52 -15.14
N ASN A 61 7.01 18.11 -16.31
CA ASN A 61 6.30 17.76 -17.53
C ASN A 61 6.55 16.30 -17.96
N ALA A 62 5.47 15.61 -18.30
CA ALA A 62 5.48 14.29 -18.93
C ALA A 62 4.38 14.24 -19.99
N THR A 63 4.72 13.80 -21.21
CA THR A 63 3.81 13.90 -22.36
C THR A 63 2.96 12.66 -22.57
N GLU A 64 3.37 11.52 -22.00
CA GLU A 64 2.70 10.22 -22.14
C GLU A 64 2.02 9.77 -20.85
N VAL A 65 1.02 8.90 -21.00
CA VAL A 65 0.31 8.26 -19.88
C VAL A 65 0.27 6.75 -20.12
N ILE A 66 0.51 5.95 -19.08
CA ILE A 66 0.30 4.51 -19.11
C ILE A 66 -1.11 4.21 -18.61
N GLU A 67 -1.94 3.67 -19.53
CA GLU A 67 -3.32 3.31 -19.21
C GLU A 67 -3.41 1.97 -18.46
N THR A 68 -4.48 1.78 -17.69
CA THR A 68 -4.64 0.59 -16.84
C THR A 68 -4.68 -0.74 -17.62
N GLY A 69 -5.18 -0.71 -18.86
CA GLY A 69 -5.30 -1.90 -19.73
C GLY A 69 -4.06 -2.25 -20.54
N GLU A 70 -3.00 -1.44 -20.47
CA GLU A 70 -1.79 -1.69 -21.27
C GLU A 70 -0.94 -2.82 -20.67
N PRO A 71 -0.30 -3.67 -21.54
CA PRO A 71 0.65 -4.67 -21.06
C PRO A 71 1.81 -4.01 -20.30
N PRO A 72 1.99 -4.28 -18.99
CA PRO A 72 2.87 -3.50 -18.13
C PRO A 72 4.32 -3.43 -18.59
N VAL A 73 4.90 -4.56 -18.99
CA VAL A 73 6.30 -4.65 -19.44
C VAL A 73 6.54 -3.80 -20.69
N MET A 74 5.60 -3.86 -21.63
CA MET A 74 5.71 -3.09 -22.89
C MET A 74 5.51 -1.60 -22.62
N ALA A 75 4.54 -1.23 -21.75
CA ALA A 75 4.29 0.16 -21.40
C ALA A 75 5.53 0.79 -20.74
N ILE A 76 6.14 0.14 -19.76
CA ILE A 76 7.37 0.60 -19.10
C ILE A 76 8.54 0.70 -20.07
N ARG A 77 8.63 -0.22 -21.04
CA ARG A 77 9.73 -0.24 -22.01
C ARG A 77 9.60 0.88 -23.07
N HIS A 78 8.39 1.16 -23.53
CA HIS A 78 8.18 2.06 -24.67
C HIS A 78 7.78 3.49 -24.28
N LYS A 79 6.98 3.68 -23.23
CA LYS A 79 6.50 5.00 -22.79
C LYS A 79 7.47 5.64 -21.78
N LYS A 80 8.67 5.99 -22.27
CA LYS A 80 9.74 6.56 -21.41
C LYS A 80 9.42 7.95 -20.87
N ASP A 81 8.58 8.70 -21.58
CA ASP A 81 8.14 10.04 -21.19
C ASP A 81 6.77 10.02 -20.46
N SER A 82 6.32 8.84 -20.00
CA SER A 82 5.11 8.76 -19.20
C SER A 82 5.35 9.28 -17.77
N SER A 83 4.29 9.86 -17.20
CA SER A 83 4.31 10.37 -15.82
C SER A 83 4.79 9.32 -14.81
N LEU A 84 4.36 8.08 -14.95
CA LEU A 84 4.76 6.95 -14.11
C LEU A 84 6.26 6.64 -14.25
N VAL A 85 6.79 6.51 -15.49
CA VAL A 85 8.20 6.16 -15.71
C VAL A 85 9.12 7.29 -15.30
N LYS A 86 8.77 8.55 -15.59
CA LYS A 86 9.53 9.71 -15.11
C LYS A 86 9.61 9.78 -13.60
N ALA A 87 8.47 9.66 -12.92
CA ALA A 87 8.42 9.69 -11.46
C ALA A 87 9.24 8.57 -10.80
N LEU A 88 9.21 7.34 -11.35
CA LEU A 88 10.07 6.25 -10.89
C LEU A 88 11.56 6.52 -11.15
N ASN A 89 11.93 7.15 -12.28
CA ASN A 89 13.32 7.52 -12.54
C ASN A 89 13.80 8.61 -11.58
N MET A 90 12.96 9.54 -11.15
CA MET A 90 13.33 10.52 -10.11
C MET A 90 13.72 9.83 -8.80
N VAL A 91 13.00 8.76 -8.41
CA VAL A 91 13.37 7.97 -7.23
C VAL A 91 14.68 7.22 -7.45
N LYS A 92 14.85 6.56 -8.60
CA LYS A 92 16.11 5.87 -8.97
C LYS A 92 17.31 6.81 -8.89
N ASN A 93 17.16 8.03 -9.41
CA ASN A 93 18.24 9.03 -9.48
C ASN A 93 18.43 9.80 -8.16
N LYS A 94 17.63 9.50 -7.12
CA LYS A 94 17.64 10.19 -5.82
C LYS A 94 17.25 11.69 -5.91
N GLU A 95 16.54 12.06 -6.95
CA GLU A 95 15.89 13.36 -7.09
C GLU A 95 14.65 13.47 -6.21
N ALA A 96 13.96 12.32 -6.03
CA ALA A 96 12.86 12.13 -5.08
C ALA A 96 13.15 10.94 -4.15
N ASP A 97 12.61 11.00 -2.93
CA ASP A 97 12.75 9.94 -1.91
C ASP A 97 11.68 8.86 -2.05
N ALA A 98 10.54 9.22 -2.62
CA ALA A 98 9.38 8.33 -2.77
C ALA A 98 8.63 8.57 -4.07
N PHE A 99 7.96 7.52 -4.55
CA PHE A 99 7.01 7.53 -5.65
C PHE A 99 5.61 7.17 -5.14
N VAL A 100 4.60 7.90 -5.62
CA VAL A 100 3.17 7.60 -5.34
C VAL A 100 2.39 7.59 -6.65
N SER A 101 1.54 6.60 -6.87
CA SER A 101 0.65 6.54 -8.06
C SER A 101 -0.63 5.76 -7.79
N ALA A 102 -1.72 6.22 -8.41
CA ALA A 102 -3.00 5.51 -8.52
C ALA A 102 -3.15 4.78 -9.86
N GLY A 103 -2.10 4.74 -10.68
CA GLY A 103 -2.11 4.15 -12.02
C GLY A 103 -2.10 2.62 -12.04
N SER A 104 -1.76 2.06 -13.19
CA SER A 104 -1.72 0.62 -13.44
C SER A 104 -0.86 -0.14 -12.43
N SER A 105 -1.45 -1.05 -11.66
CA SER A 105 -0.75 -1.87 -10.66
C SER A 105 0.39 -2.66 -11.29
N GLY A 106 0.16 -3.26 -12.46
CA GLY A 106 1.19 -4.01 -13.17
C GLY A 106 2.36 -3.13 -13.60
N ALA A 107 2.08 -1.91 -14.09
CA ALA A 107 3.13 -0.97 -14.49
C ALA A 107 3.95 -0.48 -13.29
N ILE A 108 3.29 -0.21 -12.15
CA ILE A 108 3.96 0.17 -10.90
C ILE A 108 4.87 -0.96 -10.39
N LEU A 109 4.38 -2.21 -10.41
CA LEU A 109 5.17 -3.39 -10.02
C LEU A 109 6.39 -3.60 -10.91
N VAL A 110 6.19 -3.63 -12.23
CA VAL A 110 7.29 -3.81 -13.19
C VAL A 110 8.27 -2.64 -13.10
N GLY A 111 7.76 -1.41 -13.10
CA GLY A 111 8.58 -0.20 -13.01
C GLY A 111 9.36 -0.12 -11.70
N GLY A 112 8.74 -0.43 -10.56
CA GLY A 112 9.38 -0.48 -9.26
C GLY A 112 10.56 -1.47 -9.25
N GLN A 113 10.36 -2.68 -9.77
CA GLN A 113 11.42 -3.69 -9.81
C GLN A 113 12.52 -3.39 -10.84
N VAL A 114 12.18 -2.90 -12.04
CA VAL A 114 13.13 -2.72 -13.15
C VAL A 114 13.85 -1.37 -13.10
N ILE A 115 13.15 -0.31 -12.68
CA ILE A 115 13.70 1.06 -12.65
C ILE A 115 14.31 1.37 -11.29
N VAL A 116 13.53 1.26 -10.19
CA VAL A 116 14.02 1.56 -8.84
C VAL A 116 14.96 0.47 -8.34
N GLY A 117 14.65 -0.78 -8.65
CA GLY A 117 15.45 -1.94 -8.26
C GLY A 117 15.14 -2.47 -6.85
N ARG A 118 15.57 -3.69 -6.58
CA ARG A 118 15.36 -4.38 -5.30
C ARG A 118 16.50 -4.09 -4.33
N LEU A 119 16.20 -4.12 -3.04
CA LEU A 119 17.21 -4.14 -1.99
C LEU A 119 18.04 -5.43 -2.08
N PRO A 120 19.32 -5.39 -1.66
CA PRO A 120 20.14 -6.60 -1.54
C PRO A 120 19.44 -7.65 -0.67
N GLY A 121 19.45 -8.90 -1.12
CA GLY A 121 18.83 -10.03 -0.44
C GLY A 121 17.32 -10.19 -0.69
N VAL A 122 16.62 -9.18 -1.21
CA VAL A 122 15.19 -9.29 -1.53
C VAL A 122 14.99 -10.01 -2.86
N GLU A 123 14.36 -11.17 -2.83
CA GLU A 123 14.08 -11.95 -4.04
C GLU A 123 12.86 -11.44 -4.80
N ARG A 124 11.76 -11.20 -4.08
CA ARG A 124 10.48 -10.74 -4.65
C ARG A 124 9.85 -9.69 -3.75
N PRO A 125 9.86 -8.41 -4.12
CA PRO A 125 9.17 -7.36 -3.39
C PRO A 125 7.65 -7.60 -3.35
N PRO A 126 7.02 -7.69 -2.16
CA PRO A 126 5.58 -7.82 -2.03
C PRO A 126 4.89 -6.46 -2.01
N ILE A 127 3.58 -6.46 -2.24
CA ILE A 127 2.70 -5.33 -1.89
C ILE A 127 2.16 -5.56 -0.48
N GLY A 128 2.39 -4.60 0.42
CA GLY A 128 1.81 -4.58 1.75
C GLY A 128 0.53 -3.76 1.80
N ALA A 129 -0.63 -4.39 2.00
CA ALA A 129 -1.90 -3.67 2.16
C ALA A 129 -2.29 -3.56 3.64
N ILE A 130 -2.53 -2.35 4.11
CA ILE A 130 -3.07 -2.11 5.45
C ILE A 130 -4.58 -2.24 5.42
N VAL A 131 -5.13 -3.10 6.27
CA VAL A 131 -6.57 -3.32 6.41
C VAL A 131 -7.01 -2.97 7.82
N PRO A 132 -8.04 -2.10 7.99
CA PRO A 132 -8.61 -1.79 9.29
C PRO A 132 -9.23 -3.02 9.95
N THR A 133 -9.12 -3.10 11.27
CA THR A 133 -9.71 -4.16 12.10
C THR A 133 -10.49 -3.53 13.26
N ASP A 134 -11.10 -4.35 14.11
CA ASP A 134 -11.85 -3.89 15.28
C ASP A 134 -10.96 -3.18 16.33
N LYS A 135 -9.65 -3.45 16.35
CA LYS A 135 -8.70 -2.89 17.33
C LYS A 135 -7.50 -2.16 16.71
N GLY A 136 -7.64 -1.67 15.49
CA GLY A 136 -6.55 -0.98 14.79
C GLY A 136 -6.44 -1.42 13.34
N CYS A 137 -5.30 -1.97 12.94
CA CYS A 137 -5.10 -2.42 11.56
C CYS A 137 -4.17 -3.65 11.50
N VAL A 138 -4.18 -4.31 10.37
CA VAL A 138 -3.32 -5.44 10.04
C VAL A 138 -2.65 -5.20 8.68
N LEU A 139 -1.43 -5.63 8.53
CA LEU A 139 -0.73 -5.68 7.24
C LEU A 139 -0.94 -7.04 6.58
N ILE A 140 -1.50 -7.05 5.37
CA ILE A 140 -1.55 -8.25 4.51
C ILE A 140 -0.36 -8.18 3.55
N VAL A 141 0.47 -9.18 3.54
CA VAL A 141 1.66 -9.31 2.70
C VAL A 141 1.85 -10.75 2.23
N ASP A 142 1.81 -11.03 0.92
CA ASP A 142 1.64 -10.19 -0.26
C ASP A 142 0.16 -10.00 -0.61
N SER A 143 -0.21 -8.82 -1.10
CA SER A 143 -1.60 -8.50 -1.45
C SER A 143 -1.85 -8.30 -2.96
N GLY A 144 -0.88 -8.69 -3.83
CA GLY A 144 -1.12 -8.56 -5.27
C GLY A 144 0.09 -8.47 -6.19
N ALA A 145 1.31 -8.76 -5.72
CA ALA A 145 2.51 -8.70 -6.55
C ALA A 145 2.94 -10.06 -7.10
N ASN A 146 2.94 -11.11 -6.27
CA ASN A 146 3.54 -12.40 -6.57
C ASN A 146 2.52 -13.53 -6.36
N VAL A 147 1.83 -13.92 -7.44
CA VAL A 147 0.76 -14.94 -7.40
C VAL A 147 1.36 -16.32 -7.10
N ASP A 148 2.47 -16.65 -7.75
CA ASP A 148 3.22 -17.89 -7.48
C ASP A 148 4.36 -17.56 -6.50
N ALA A 149 4.20 -17.97 -5.25
CA ALA A 149 5.16 -17.76 -4.19
C ALA A 149 5.87 -19.06 -3.81
N ARG A 150 7.08 -18.91 -3.24
CA ARG A 150 7.87 -20.01 -2.64
C ARG A 150 7.96 -19.77 -1.13
N PRO A 151 8.23 -20.82 -0.33
CA PRO A 151 8.39 -20.68 1.11
C PRO A 151 9.38 -19.58 1.53
N ALA A 152 10.53 -19.50 0.85
CA ALA A 152 11.54 -18.47 1.09
C ALA A 152 10.99 -17.05 0.97
N PHE A 153 10.09 -16.80 0.00
CA PHE A 153 9.48 -15.47 -0.16
C PHE A 153 8.59 -15.12 1.01
N LEU A 154 7.75 -16.06 1.45
CA LEU A 154 6.85 -15.83 2.59
C LEU A 154 7.64 -15.52 3.87
N VAL A 155 8.78 -16.19 4.08
CA VAL A 155 9.68 -15.89 5.22
C VAL A 155 10.25 -14.47 5.11
N GLN A 156 10.75 -14.08 3.92
CA GLN A 156 11.21 -12.70 3.70
C GLN A 156 10.09 -11.68 3.95
N TRP A 157 8.89 -11.94 3.45
CA TRP A 157 7.75 -11.04 3.62
C TRP A 157 7.28 -10.93 5.06
N ALA A 158 7.35 -12.01 5.83
CA ALA A 158 7.09 -12.00 7.28
C ALA A 158 8.03 -11.04 8.02
N LYS A 159 9.34 -11.14 7.75
CA LYS A 159 10.36 -10.25 8.32
C LYS A 159 10.16 -8.80 7.88
N MET A 160 10.03 -8.55 6.58
CA MET A 160 9.80 -7.21 6.03
C MET A 160 8.50 -6.59 6.55
N GLY A 161 7.42 -7.37 6.66
CA GLY A 161 6.15 -6.92 7.21
C GLY A 161 6.25 -6.58 8.69
N SER A 162 6.98 -7.37 9.47
CA SER A 162 7.24 -7.11 10.88
C SER A 162 8.00 -5.79 11.07
N ILE A 163 9.10 -5.58 10.33
CA ILE A 163 9.88 -4.35 10.34
C ILE A 163 9.01 -3.14 9.96
N TYR A 164 8.17 -3.29 8.93
CA TYR A 164 7.27 -2.23 8.48
C TYR A 164 6.26 -1.84 9.57
N MET A 165 5.56 -2.81 10.19
CA MET A 165 4.56 -2.55 11.23
C MET A 165 5.17 -1.91 12.47
N GLU A 166 6.37 -2.33 12.84
CA GLU A 166 7.08 -1.76 13.98
C GLU A 166 7.49 -0.31 13.75
N ASN A 167 8.07 -0.02 12.59
CA ASN A 167 8.67 1.29 12.32
C ASN A 167 7.68 2.34 11.79
N CYS A 168 6.69 1.93 10.97
CA CYS A 168 5.70 2.86 10.41
C CYS A 168 4.49 3.06 11.31
N LEU A 169 4.06 2.00 12.01
CA LEU A 169 2.83 2.03 12.81
C LEU A 169 3.06 1.93 14.32
N GLY A 170 4.33 1.76 14.74
CA GLY A 170 4.73 1.73 16.15
C GLY A 170 4.26 0.48 16.92
N ILE A 171 3.90 -0.59 16.22
CA ILE A 171 3.43 -1.84 16.82
C ILE A 171 4.65 -2.68 17.22
N LYS A 172 5.02 -2.62 18.47
CA LYS A 172 6.18 -3.35 19.00
C LYS A 172 5.98 -4.86 18.96
N LYS A 173 6.97 -5.59 18.41
CA LYS A 173 6.94 -7.05 18.24
C LYS A 173 5.65 -7.53 17.59
N PRO A 174 5.35 -7.10 16.37
CA PRO A 174 4.09 -7.41 15.68
C PRO A 174 3.87 -8.92 15.63
N ARG A 175 2.65 -9.36 15.89
CA ARG A 175 2.25 -10.77 15.80
C ARG A 175 2.13 -11.15 14.34
N VAL A 176 2.97 -12.08 13.88
CA VAL A 176 3.01 -12.59 12.51
C VAL A 176 2.27 -13.90 12.42
N ALA A 177 1.33 -14.03 11.47
CA ALA A 177 0.62 -15.26 11.21
C ALA A 177 0.59 -15.60 9.72
N ILE A 178 0.56 -16.89 9.39
CA ILE A 178 0.35 -17.36 8.01
C ILE A 178 -1.13 -17.70 7.80
N VAL A 179 -1.70 -17.26 6.66
CA VAL A 179 -3.07 -17.61 6.31
C VAL A 179 -3.20 -19.12 6.07
N ASN A 180 -4.19 -19.73 6.71
CA ASN A 180 -4.43 -21.16 6.58
C ASN A 180 -5.94 -21.46 6.63
N VAL A 181 -6.32 -22.68 6.28
CA VAL A 181 -7.70 -23.22 6.33
C VAL A 181 -8.11 -23.72 7.72
N GLY A 182 -7.18 -23.71 8.68
CA GLY A 182 -7.37 -24.08 10.08
C GLY A 182 -6.11 -23.76 10.88
N LEU A 183 -6.16 -23.92 12.20
CA LEU A 183 -5.08 -23.53 13.10
C LEU A 183 -3.98 -24.60 13.25
N GLU A 184 -4.26 -25.85 12.84
CA GLU A 184 -3.36 -26.97 13.01
C GLU A 184 -2.20 -26.91 11.99
N GLU A 185 -1.00 -27.27 12.41
CA GLU A 185 0.24 -27.17 11.62
C GLU A 185 0.22 -28.04 10.34
N GLU A 186 -0.47 -29.18 10.38
CA GLU A 186 -0.59 -30.11 9.26
C GLU A 186 -1.61 -29.70 8.20
N LYS A 187 -2.41 -28.68 8.46
CA LYS A 187 -3.37 -28.14 7.49
C LYS A 187 -2.74 -27.19 6.48
N GLY A 188 -3.44 -27.00 5.38
CA GLY A 188 -3.05 -26.07 4.32
C GLY A 188 -2.56 -26.75 3.04
N ASN A 189 -2.27 -25.91 2.06
CA ASN A 189 -1.66 -26.34 0.80
C ASN A 189 -0.15 -26.59 0.98
N PRO A 190 0.57 -27.14 -0.02
CA PRO A 190 2.00 -27.39 0.07
C PRO A 190 2.80 -26.17 0.50
N LEU A 191 2.55 -24.99 -0.10
CA LEU A 191 3.24 -23.74 0.24
C LEU A 191 3.15 -23.40 1.73
N VAL A 192 1.95 -23.50 2.32
CA VAL A 192 1.75 -23.21 3.76
C VAL A 192 2.48 -24.22 4.63
N LYS A 193 2.36 -25.54 4.31
CA LYS A 193 3.01 -26.62 5.06
C LYS A 193 4.53 -26.53 5.06
N GLU A 194 5.12 -26.14 3.93
CA GLU A 194 6.56 -25.97 3.79
C GLU A 194 7.04 -24.67 4.47
N THR A 195 6.25 -23.59 4.41
CA THR A 195 6.60 -22.30 5.01
C THR A 195 6.47 -22.30 6.53
N PHE A 196 5.48 -23.00 7.09
CA PHE A 196 5.17 -22.97 8.53
C PHE A 196 6.38 -23.29 9.42
N PRO A 197 7.12 -24.42 9.22
CA PRO A 197 8.29 -24.73 10.04
C PRO A 197 9.42 -23.70 9.86
N LEU A 198 9.56 -23.09 8.68
CA LEU A 198 10.57 -22.05 8.45
C LEU A 198 10.24 -20.78 9.25
N LEU A 199 8.98 -20.34 9.25
CA LEU A 199 8.53 -19.20 10.06
C LEU A 199 8.68 -19.49 11.57
N LYS A 200 8.38 -20.73 12.01
CA LYS A 200 8.51 -21.17 13.40
C LYS A 200 9.97 -21.17 13.88
N ALA A 201 10.91 -21.39 12.97
CA ALA A 201 12.34 -21.37 13.25
C ALA A 201 12.95 -19.94 13.28
N CYS A 202 12.21 -18.91 12.83
CA CYS A 202 12.67 -17.52 12.89
C CYS A 202 12.51 -16.97 14.31
N ASP A 203 13.60 -16.64 14.97
CA ASP A 203 13.64 -16.06 16.32
C ASP A 203 13.56 -14.53 16.33
N ASP A 204 13.76 -13.91 15.17
CA ASP A 204 13.70 -12.45 14.96
C ASP A 204 12.30 -11.90 14.63
N ILE A 205 11.28 -12.77 14.52
CA ILE A 205 9.88 -12.39 14.37
C ILE A 205 9.01 -13.03 15.47
N ASN A 206 7.89 -12.39 15.78
CA ASN A 206 6.91 -12.94 16.72
C ASN A 206 5.87 -13.78 15.97
N PHE A 207 6.29 -14.95 15.44
CA PHE A 207 5.39 -15.87 14.74
C PHE A 207 4.42 -16.55 15.71
N ILE A 208 3.12 -16.38 15.49
CA ILE A 208 2.05 -16.91 16.35
C ILE A 208 1.31 -18.11 15.74
N GLY A 209 1.76 -18.62 14.58
CA GLY A 209 1.17 -19.78 13.91
C GLY A 209 0.22 -19.42 12.76
N SER A 210 -0.75 -20.32 12.50
CA SER A 210 -1.77 -20.15 11.45
C SER A 210 -2.90 -19.21 11.88
N ILE A 211 -3.50 -18.52 10.90
CA ILE A 211 -4.72 -17.72 11.08
C ILE A 211 -5.75 -18.07 10.01
N GLU A 212 -7.01 -18.23 10.41
CA GLU A 212 -8.12 -18.31 9.46
C GLU A 212 -8.56 -16.91 9.05
N ALA A 213 -8.94 -16.72 7.77
CA ALA A 213 -9.33 -15.42 7.23
C ALA A 213 -10.44 -14.70 8.02
N ARG A 214 -11.36 -15.45 8.68
CA ARG A 214 -12.43 -14.87 9.51
C ARG A 214 -11.92 -14.15 10.78
N GLU A 215 -10.70 -14.42 11.20
CA GLU A 215 -10.09 -13.79 12.40
C GLU A 215 -9.33 -12.49 12.06
N ILE A 216 -9.07 -12.23 10.77
CA ILE A 216 -8.38 -11.02 10.30
C ILE A 216 -9.12 -9.75 10.76
N PRO A 217 -10.46 -9.60 10.54
CA PRO A 217 -11.20 -8.42 11.00
C PRO A 217 -11.20 -8.23 12.52
N ARG A 218 -10.87 -9.27 13.28
CA ARG A 218 -10.86 -9.29 14.75
C ARG A 218 -9.49 -9.04 15.36
N SER A 219 -8.55 -8.55 14.58
CA SER A 219 -7.16 -8.32 15.02
C SER A 219 -6.47 -9.59 15.56
N GLY A 220 -6.68 -10.73 14.87
CA GLY A 220 -6.07 -12.00 15.24
C GLY A 220 -4.53 -11.99 15.16
N ALA A 221 -3.97 -11.17 14.25
CA ALA A 221 -2.54 -10.91 14.10
C ALA A 221 -2.32 -9.46 13.64
N ASP A 222 -1.05 -9.03 13.55
CA ASP A 222 -0.68 -7.68 13.11
C ASP A 222 -0.04 -7.72 11.71
N VAL A 223 0.59 -8.84 11.33
CA VAL A 223 1.10 -9.14 9.98
C VAL A 223 0.52 -10.47 9.52
N ILE A 224 -0.11 -10.47 8.37
CA ILE A 224 -0.72 -11.64 7.73
C ILE A 224 0.11 -11.98 6.49
N VAL A 225 0.73 -13.16 6.49
CA VAL A 225 1.57 -13.62 5.39
C VAL A 225 0.82 -14.62 4.52
N CYS A 226 0.84 -14.39 3.22
CA CYS A 226 0.27 -15.28 2.19
C CYS A 226 0.86 -14.96 0.81
N ASP A 227 0.60 -15.82 -0.18
CA ASP A 227 0.82 -15.46 -1.59
C ASP A 227 -0.14 -14.37 -2.05
N ALA A 228 0.19 -13.72 -3.18
CA ALA A 228 -0.59 -12.60 -3.68
C ALA A 228 -2.00 -13.00 -4.18
N PHE A 229 -2.23 -14.25 -4.56
CA PHE A 229 -3.57 -14.68 -4.95
C PHE A 229 -4.50 -14.68 -3.73
N VAL A 230 -4.07 -15.31 -2.65
CA VAL A 230 -4.82 -15.36 -1.38
C VAL A 230 -4.98 -13.95 -0.80
N GLY A 231 -3.90 -13.17 -0.74
CA GLY A 231 -3.93 -11.81 -0.18
C GLY A 231 -4.84 -10.87 -0.97
N ASN A 232 -4.81 -10.92 -2.30
CA ASN A 232 -5.72 -10.12 -3.14
C ASN A 232 -7.19 -10.54 -3.00
N VAL A 233 -7.46 -11.84 -2.88
CA VAL A 233 -8.83 -12.34 -2.65
C VAL A 233 -9.36 -11.83 -1.31
N ILE A 234 -8.57 -11.92 -0.23
CA ILE A 234 -8.93 -11.39 1.09
C ILE A 234 -9.21 -9.88 0.99
N LEU A 235 -8.30 -9.11 0.40
CA LEU A 235 -8.40 -7.65 0.28
C LEU A 235 -9.67 -7.26 -0.49
N LYS A 236 -9.91 -7.85 -1.66
CA LYS A 236 -11.06 -7.53 -2.51
C LYS A 236 -12.39 -7.94 -1.89
N LEU A 237 -12.43 -9.07 -1.19
CA LEU A 237 -13.62 -9.49 -0.44
C LEU A 237 -13.91 -8.51 0.70
N TYR A 238 -12.86 -8.09 1.42
CA TYR A 238 -12.97 -7.14 2.53
C TYR A 238 -13.51 -5.78 2.06
N GLU A 239 -12.92 -5.23 0.98
CA GLU A 239 -13.38 -3.98 0.34
C GLU A 239 -14.84 -4.08 -0.12
N GLY A 240 -15.19 -5.15 -0.84
CA GLY A 240 -16.53 -5.36 -1.37
C GLY A 240 -17.59 -5.54 -0.29
N LEU A 241 -17.27 -6.30 0.76
CA LEU A 241 -18.17 -6.53 1.90
C LEU A 241 -18.41 -5.24 2.68
N ALA A 242 -17.37 -4.47 2.97
CA ALA A 242 -17.48 -3.18 3.66
C ALA A 242 -18.38 -2.22 2.89
N GLY A 243 -18.18 -2.07 1.57
CA GLY A 243 -19.02 -1.24 0.70
C GLY A 243 -20.49 -1.69 0.70
N THR A 244 -20.74 -3.01 0.65
CA THR A 244 -22.08 -3.58 0.66
C THR A 244 -22.80 -3.31 1.98
N ILE A 245 -22.13 -3.51 3.12
CA ILE A 245 -22.70 -3.28 4.46
C ILE A 245 -23.05 -1.80 4.62
N ILE A 246 -22.15 -0.88 4.26
CA ILE A 246 -22.36 0.57 4.33
C ILE A 246 -23.57 0.97 3.45
N SER A 247 -23.67 0.42 2.24
CA SER A 247 -24.80 0.68 1.34
C SER A 247 -26.13 0.22 1.93
N LYS A 248 -26.17 -0.99 2.53
CA LYS A 248 -27.38 -1.52 3.18
C LYS A 248 -27.78 -0.68 4.41
N ILE A 249 -26.82 -0.26 5.23
CA ILE A 249 -27.07 0.62 6.39
C ILE A 249 -27.66 1.95 5.92
N LYS A 250 -27.06 2.57 4.89
CA LYS A 250 -27.62 3.80 4.28
C LYS A 250 -29.03 3.59 3.78
N GLY A 251 -29.31 2.50 3.05
CA GLY A 251 -30.64 2.16 2.58
C GLY A 251 -31.67 2.06 3.72
N ALA A 252 -31.29 1.40 4.82
CA ALA A 252 -32.16 1.28 6.00
C ALA A 252 -32.49 2.65 6.61
N PHE A 253 -31.52 3.54 6.72
CA PHE A 253 -31.72 4.91 7.25
C PHE A 253 -32.63 5.76 6.36
N TYR A 254 -32.62 5.56 5.05
CA TYR A 254 -33.45 6.32 4.13
C TYR A 254 -34.80 5.66 3.82
N SER A 255 -35.14 4.51 4.42
CA SER A 255 -36.32 3.72 4.11
C SER A 255 -37.64 4.43 4.47
N ASN A 256 -37.68 5.23 5.54
CA ASN A 256 -38.88 5.95 5.99
C ASN A 256 -38.53 7.18 6.84
N LEU A 257 -39.52 8.00 7.19
CA LEU A 257 -39.30 9.25 7.92
C LEU A 257 -38.73 9.04 9.33
N LYS A 258 -39.18 8.00 10.04
CA LYS A 258 -38.69 7.66 11.40
C LYS A 258 -37.21 7.27 11.34
N SER A 259 -36.85 6.43 10.37
CA SER A 259 -35.43 6.00 10.15
C SER A 259 -34.54 7.18 9.79
N LYS A 260 -35.02 8.15 8.99
CA LYS A 260 -34.28 9.37 8.67
C LYS A 260 -34.00 10.24 9.90
N ILE A 261 -35.01 10.41 10.77
CA ILE A 261 -34.84 11.14 12.03
C ILE A 261 -33.84 10.43 12.95
N GLY A 262 -33.97 9.11 13.11
CA GLY A 262 -33.02 8.30 13.85
C GLY A 262 -31.59 8.41 13.31
N ALA A 263 -31.42 8.36 11.97
CA ALA A 263 -30.13 8.55 11.32
C ALA A 263 -29.51 9.93 11.62
N MET A 264 -30.28 10.98 11.65
CA MET A 264 -29.78 12.32 12.02
C MET A 264 -29.25 12.36 13.46
N LEU A 265 -29.92 11.70 14.40
CA LEU A 265 -29.50 11.67 15.80
C LEU A 265 -28.19 10.91 16.04
N VAL A 266 -27.93 9.85 15.25
CA VAL A 266 -26.74 8.99 15.40
C VAL A 266 -25.64 9.26 14.36
N LYS A 267 -25.82 10.28 13.49
CA LYS A 267 -24.96 10.56 12.34
C LYS A 267 -23.48 10.68 12.71
N ASP A 268 -23.18 11.44 13.75
CA ASP A 268 -21.78 11.72 14.13
C ASP A 268 -21.10 10.47 14.74
N SER A 269 -21.86 9.70 15.54
CA SER A 269 -21.36 8.45 16.10
C SER A 269 -21.07 7.42 15.01
N ILE A 270 -21.98 7.26 14.03
CA ILE A 270 -21.74 6.35 12.89
C ILE A 270 -20.57 6.83 12.03
N LYS A 271 -20.48 8.15 11.76
CA LYS A 271 -19.37 8.72 10.98
C LYS A 271 -18.02 8.48 11.66
N SER A 272 -17.93 8.63 12.97
CA SER A 272 -16.70 8.36 13.73
C SER A 272 -16.34 6.88 13.70
N THR A 273 -17.30 5.98 13.86
CA THR A 273 -17.08 4.53 13.75
C THR A 273 -16.64 4.11 12.34
N LEU A 274 -17.31 4.61 11.30
CA LEU A 274 -16.92 4.29 9.92
C LEU A 274 -15.54 4.85 9.55
N LYS A 275 -15.10 5.94 10.19
CA LYS A 275 -13.76 6.49 9.99
C LYS A 275 -12.68 5.53 10.48
N THR A 276 -12.90 4.80 11.58
CA THR A 276 -11.92 3.81 12.07
C THR A 276 -11.77 2.60 11.14
N MET A 277 -12.74 2.35 10.27
CA MET A 277 -12.75 1.27 9.28
C MET A 277 -12.36 1.74 7.86
N ASP A 278 -11.91 2.97 7.72
CA ASP A 278 -11.54 3.56 6.43
C ASP A 278 -10.05 3.32 6.13
N ALA A 279 -9.76 2.38 5.22
CA ALA A 279 -8.39 2.06 4.81
C ALA A 279 -7.63 3.29 4.24
N SER A 280 -8.35 4.28 3.67
CA SER A 280 -7.73 5.49 3.15
C SER A 280 -7.03 6.35 4.21
N GLU A 281 -7.30 6.12 5.51
CA GLU A 281 -6.58 6.79 6.61
C GLU A 281 -5.12 6.34 6.69
N TYR A 282 -4.78 5.13 6.25
CA TYR A 282 -3.43 4.56 6.31
C TYR A 282 -2.59 4.87 5.07
N GLY A 283 -3.17 5.49 4.05
CA GLY A 283 -2.49 5.80 2.79
C GLY A 283 -2.58 4.68 1.78
N GLY A 284 -1.52 4.54 0.96
CA GLY A 284 -1.42 3.51 -0.08
C GLY A 284 -0.72 2.23 0.39
N ALA A 285 -0.64 1.27 -0.50
CA ALA A 285 0.05 0.00 -0.32
C ALA A 285 1.50 0.12 -0.81
N PRO A 286 2.51 0.06 0.08
CA PRO A 286 3.91 0.10 -0.32
C PRO A 286 4.36 -1.21 -0.98
N LEU A 287 5.25 -1.09 -1.97
CA LEU A 287 6.10 -2.18 -2.45
C LEU A 287 7.31 -2.25 -1.53
N ILE A 288 7.31 -3.22 -0.63
CA ILE A 288 8.35 -3.36 0.38
C ILE A 288 9.57 -4.08 -0.21
N GLY A 289 10.79 -3.60 0.09
CA GLY A 289 12.02 -4.24 -0.38
C GLY A 289 12.56 -3.69 -1.70
N LEU A 290 12.20 -2.48 -2.09
CA LEU A 290 12.80 -1.72 -3.19
C LEU A 290 13.84 -0.71 -2.68
N ASN A 291 14.80 -0.33 -3.54
CA ASN A 291 15.84 0.67 -3.25
C ASN A 291 15.31 2.10 -3.04
N GLY A 292 14.03 2.32 -3.21
CA GLY A 292 13.32 3.55 -2.93
C GLY A 292 11.87 3.25 -2.60
N LEU A 293 11.21 4.15 -1.89
CA LEU A 293 9.82 3.94 -1.50
C LEU A 293 8.88 4.10 -2.71
N VAL A 294 8.17 3.04 -3.02
CA VAL A 294 7.14 3.00 -4.07
C VAL A 294 5.80 2.68 -3.41
N VAL A 295 4.85 3.58 -3.49
CA VAL A 295 3.53 3.44 -2.89
C VAL A 295 2.46 3.45 -3.98
N LYS A 296 1.64 2.42 -3.99
CA LYS A 296 0.47 2.30 -4.86
C LYS A 296 -0.80 2.67 -4.10
N THR A 297 -1.56 3.64 -4.62
CA THR A 297 -2.92 3.90 -4.14
C THR A 297 -3.96 3.14 -4.96
N HIS A 298 -5.21 3.12 -4.51
CA HIS A 298 -6.29 2.51 -5.28
C HIS A 298 -6.53 3.26 -6.60
N GLY A 299 -6.91 2.57 -7.69
CA GLY A 299 -7.21 3.22 -8.98
C GLY A 299 -8.27 4.30 -8.89
N SER A 300 -9.27 4.10 -8.02
CA SER A 300 -10.32 5.09 -7.74
C SER A 300 -10.00 6.03 -6.56
N ALA A 301 -8.72 6.15 -6.16
CA ALA A 301 -8.29 6.97 -5.04
C ALA A 301 -8.83 8.41 -5.14
N LYS A 302 -9.20 8.95 -3.98
CA LYS A 302 -9.58 10.34 -3.83
C LYS A 302 -8.49 11.13 -3.13
N ALA A 303 -8.62 12.45 -3.11
CA ALA A 303 -7.64 13.38 -2.54
C ALA A 303 -7.18 12.99 -1.12
N LYS A 304 -8.09 12.48 -0.29
CA LYS A 304 -7.76 12.01 1.06
C LYS A 304 -6.73 10.87 1.07
N GLU A 305 -6.93 9.86 0.23
CA GLU A 305 -6.02 8.71 0.14
C GLU A 305 -4.66 9.13 -0.43
N VAL A 306 -4.66 9.95 -1.48
CA VAL A 306 -3.44 10.52 -2.07
C VAL A 306 -2.66 11.34 -1.04
N LYS A 307 -3.35 12.24 -0.31
CA LYS A 307 -2.76 13.00 0.79
C LYS A 307 -2.10 12.09 1.82
N ASN A 308 -2.83 11.08 2.30
CA ASN A 308 -2.34 10.18 3.32
C ASN A 308 -1.17 9.31 2.83
N SER A 309 -1.15 8.94 1.54
CA SER A 309 -0.01 8.24 0.92
C SER A 309 1.25 9.12 0.87
N ILE A 310 1.12 10.41 0.60
CA ILE A 310 2.24 11.34 0.65
C ILE A 310 2.75 11.49 2.10
N LEU A 311 1.85 11.63 3.07
CA LEU A 311 2.23 11.73 4.49
C LEU A 311 2.83 10.41 5.03
N GLN A 312 2.36 9.26 4.56
CA GLN A 312 2.95 7.95 4.83
C GLN A 312 4.42 7.88 4.36
N CYS A 313 4.74 8.47 3.19
CA CYS A 313 6.12 8.53 2.71
C CYS A 313 7.02 9.32 3.67
N VAL A 314 6.53 10.38 4.30
CA VAL A 314 7.28 11.13 5.32
C VAL A 314 7.60 10.26 6.54
N THR A 315 6.64 9.48 7.01
CA THR A 315 6.83 8.56 8.15
C THR A 315 7.84 7.46 7.80
N PHE A 316 7.69 6.84 6.64
CA PHE A 316 8.59 5.78 6.16
C PHE A 316 10.05 6.26 6.06
N SER A 317 10.27 7.42 5.44
CA SER A 317 11.63 7.96 5.22
C SER A 317 12.39 8.28 6.51
N LYS A 318 11.69 8.46 7.63
CA LYS A 318 12.30 8.71 8.96
C LYS A 318 12.73 7.44 9.68
N SER A 319 12.36 6.27 9.20
CA SER A 319 12.37 5.03 9.97
C SER A 319 13.50 4.06 9.61
N ASN A 320 14.40 4.38 8.67
CA ASN A 320 15.53 3.53 8.22
C ASN A 320 15.11 2.07 7.92
N ILE A 321 13.91 1.88 7.37
CA ILE A 321 13.34 0.54 7.16
C ILE A 321 14.16 -0.28 6.18
N ASN A 322 14.67 0.35 5.12
CA ASN A 322 15.44 -0.34 4.10
C ASN A 322 16.74 -0.94 4.65
N GLU A 323 17.44 -0.22 5.51
CA GLU A 323 18.65 -0.70 6.18
C GLU A 323 18.34 -1.88 7.10
N GLN A 324 17.25 -1.80 7.86
CA GLN A 324 16.82 -2.90 8.74
C GLN A 324 16.40 -4.14 7.95
N ILE A 325 15.74 -3.97 6.79
CA ILE A 325 15.40 -5.09 5.90
C ILE A 325 16.66 -5.77 5.38
N VAL A 326 17.63 -5.01 4.89
CA VAL A 326 18.90 -5.56 4.38
C VAL A 326 19.64 -6.31 5.49
N GLU A 327 19.72 -5.75 6.69
CA GLU A 327 20.35 -6.38 7.85
C GLU A 327 19.63 -7.69 8.21
N SER A 328 18.32 -7.68 8.37
CA SER A 328 17.53 -8.87 8.73
C SER A 328 17.67 -9.99 7.68
N LEU A 329 17.67 -9.64 6.39
CA LEU A 329 17.79 -10.64 5.33
C LEU A 329 19.22 -11.15 5.14
N SER A 330 20.26 -10.39 5.52
CA SER A 330 21.65 -10.83 5.45
C SER A 330 21.97 -12.02 6.39
N HIS A 331 21.16 -12.21 7.41
CA HIS A 331 21.28 -13.32 8.38
C HIS A 331 20.40 -14.52 8.02
N MET A 332 19.64 -14.46 6.92
CA MET A 332 18.87 -15.62 6.47
C MET A 332 19.78 -16.68 5.88
N PRO A 333 19.64 -17.97 6.28
CA PRO A 333 20.32 -19.04 5.59
C PRO A 333 19.88 -19.08 4.11
N GLU A 334 20.80 -19.39 3.20
CA GLU A 334 20.43 -19.69 1.82
C GLU A 334 19.47 -20.90 1.85
N LEU A 335 18.20 -20.64 1.55
CA LEU A 335 17.22 -21.71 1.37
C LEU A 335 17.46 -22.30 -0.01
N THR A 336 18.37 -23.29 -0.08
CA THR A 336 18.69 -24.00 -1.32
C THR A 336 17.44 -24.68 -1.88
N GLU A 337 17.24 -24.49 -3.18
CA GLU A 337 16.24 -25.25 -3.94
C GLU A 337 16.66 -26.72 -3.96
N GLU A 338 15.93 -27.63 -3.28
CA GLU A 338 15.94 -29.06 -3.57
C GLU A 338 14.87 -29.40 -4.61
#